data_1224d53f8ff744c200705f422bdb16f4
#
_entry.id   1224d53f8ff744c200705f422bdb16f4
#
_cell.length_a   1.000
_cell.length_b   1.000
_cell.length_c   1.000
_cell.angle_alpha   90.00
_cell.angle_beta   90.00
_cell.angle_gamma   90.00
#
_symmetry.space_group_name_H-M   'P 1'
#
loop_
_entity.id
_entity.type
_entity.pdbx_description
1 polymer ?
#
loop_
_entity_poly.entity_id
_entity_poly.type
_entity_poly.pdbx_seq_one_letter_code
_entity_poly.pdbx_strand_id
1 'polypeptide(L)'
;MASGTIKKQKAIKGVFERPDGSGIWWIIYYIEGKRFREKVGRRSDAVVLYQRRKTDARMGIKMPEVRARRAVLFEEIAADALAYSQEHKASFPGDRSTVGKLLPVFGKVPLSNITPQSIKAYLDTRDDLTKTTINRYRGTISMIFQEAIRNGKATANPARLVRLHREDNSRVRFVTFAEEAAIRAIIRERCPIHEPELTLALETGMRRGELYSLEWDRVDLERRQLLLLKTKNGTARVVILTTAAVTALEELRERRSQSSPKVCLTRYGEPMVSPRAWFELVMQEAIKNDPAVKDVTWHIFRHTYISRLVMAGVDLRTVQELAGHKDIKMTVRYAHLAPAHKLAAVDRLAEYRKEQETAA
;
A
#
# COMPACT_ATOMS: atom_id res chain seq x y z
N MET A 1 -50.84 2.62 61.08
CA MET A 1 -50.58 3.63 60.04
C MET A 1 -49.44 4.53 60.54
N ALA A 2 -48.21 4.24 60.09
CA ALA A 2 -47.06 5.03 60.49
C ALA A 2 -46.75 5.98 59.32
N SER A 3 -47.01 7.28 59.47
CA SER A 3 -46.65 8.31 58.51
C SER A 3 -45.13 8.56 58.57
N GLY A 4 -44.39 8.04 57.59
CA GLY A 4 -42.98 8.29 57.44
C GLY A 4 -42.75 9.76 57.03
N THR A 5 -42.26 10.58 57.94
CA THR A 5 -41.81 11.93 57.65
C THR A 5 -40.60 11.94 56.74
N ILE A 6 -40.77 12.27 55.46
CA ILE A 6 -39.69 12.48 54.53
C ILE A 6 -38.87 13.68 55.01
N LYS A 7 -37.68 13.42 55.60
CA LYS A 7 -36.73 14.49 55.97
C LYS A 7 -36.29 15.21 54.67
N LYS A 8 -36.76 16.47 54.47
CA LYS A 8 -36.26 17.37 53.44
C LYS A 8 -34.74 17.51 53.60
N GLN A 9 -33.98 16.89 52.71
CA GLN A 9 -32.53 17.02 52.70
C GLN A 9 -32.14 18.51 52.49
N LYS A 10 -31.28 19.04 53.39
CA LYS A 10 -30.80 20.44 53.32
C LYS A 10 -30.25 20.76 51.92
N ALA A 11 -30.75 21.89 51.38
CA ALA A 11 -30.23 22.44 50.14
C ALA A 11 -28.77 22.88 50.31
N ILE A 12 -27.86 22.41 49.45
CA ILE A 12 -26.44 22.81 49.47
C ILE A 12 -26.29 23.96 48.49
N LYS A 13 -25.88 25.15 48.97
CA LYS A 13 -25.66 26.33 48.15
C LYS A 13 -24.59 26.03 47.09
N GLY A 14 -24.95 26.04 45.81
CA GLY A 14 -24.06 25.72 44.69
C GLY A 14 -24.29 24.34 44.08
N VAL A 15 -25.23 23.54 44.60
CA VAL A 15 -25.68 22.27 44.00
C VAL A 15 -27.16 22.40 43.67
N PHE A 16 -27.57 22.23 42.43
CA PHE A 16 -28.93 22.43 41.97
C PHE A 16 -29.29 21.51 40.82
N GLU A 17 -30.56 21.24 40.67
CA GLU A 17 -31.10 20.45 39.58
C GLU A 17 -31.48 21.36 38.40
N ARG A 18 -31.25 20.93 37.17
CA ARG A 18 -31.69 21.67 36.00
C ARG A 18 -31.82 20.78 34.77
N PRO A 19 -32.99 20.74 34.07
CA PRO A 19 -34.28 21.36 34.50
C PRO A 19 -34.79 20.74 35.79
N ASP A 20 -35.66 21.44 36.49
CA ASP A 20 -36.26 20.96 37.75
C ASP A 20 -37.01 19.65 37.48
N GLY A 21 -36.82 18.64 38.33
CA GLY A 21 -37.41 17.32 38.18
C GLY A 21 -36.76 16.41 37.15
N SER A 22 -35.66 16.81 36.50
CA SER A 22 -34.96 16.03 35.47
C SER A 22 -34.05 14.94 36.02
N GLY A 23 -33.76 14.93 37.32
CA GLY A 23 -32.72 14.07 37.91
C GLY A 23 -31.31 14.50 37.57
N ILE A 24 -31.11 15.57 36.80
CA ILE A 24 -29.81 16.05 36.36
C ILE A 24 -29.32 17.18 37.23
N TRP A 25 -28.30 16.90 38.02
CA TRP A 25 -27.72 17.83 38.98
C TRP A 25 -26.50 18.53 38.42
N TRP A 26 -26.33 19.81 38.82
CA TRP A 26 -25.25 20.70 38.43
C TRP A 26 -24.61 21.28 39.68
N ILE A 27 -23.32 21.68 39.56
CA ILE A 27 -22.59 22.40 40.59
C ILE A 27 -22.14 23.77 40.07
N ILE A 28 -22.14 24.75 40.95
CA ILE A 28 -21.54 26.08 40.72
C ILE A 28 -20.54 26.34 41.84
N TYR A 29 -19.34 26.71 41.48
CA TYR A 29 -18.28 27.08 42.41
C TYR A 29 -17.49 28.26 41.85
N TYR A 30 -16.67 28.89 42.68
CA TYR A 30 -15.88 30.05 42.33
C TYR A 30 -14.41 29.81 42.64
N ILE A 31 -13.50 30.21 41.72
CA ILE A 31 -12.07 30.22 41.89
C ILE A 31 -11.56 31.58 41.45
N GLU A 32 -10.85 32.26 42.33
CA GLU A 32 -10.31 33.62 42.07
C GLU A 32 -11.37 34.58 41.49
N GLY A 33 -12.60 34.56 42.02
CA GLY A 33 -13.69 35.40 41.59
C GLY A 33 -14.40 34.96 40.30
N LYS A 34 -13.87 33.98 39.57
CA LYS A 34 -14.50 33.43 38.35
C LYS A 34 -15.49 32.33 38.70
N ARG A 35 -16.66 32.40 38.08
CA ARG A 35 -17.74 31.42 38.24
C ARG A 35 -17.56 30.23 37.29
N PHE A 36 -17.55 29.01 37.85
CA PHE A 36 -17.55 27.75 37.10
C PHE A 36 -18.84 26.98 37.32
N ARG A 37 -19.27 26.24 36.31
CA ARG A 37 -20.49 25.43 36.34
C ARG A 37 -20.21 24.09 35.64
N GLU A 38 -20.51 22.98 36.35
CA GLU A 38 -20.32 21.62 35.82
C GLU A 38 -21.64 20.83 35.93
N LYS A 39 -21.95 20.05 34.88
CA LYS A 39 -23.04 19.06 34.87
C LYS A 39 -22.49 17.76 35.44
N VAL A 40 -23.19 17.17 36.42
CA VAL A 40 -22.69 16.00 37.16
C VAL A 40 -23.57 14.76 36.95
N GLY A 41 -24.88 14.91 36.89
CA GLY A 41 -25.84 13.83 36.78
C GLY A 41 -26.55 13.57 38.12
N ARG A 42 -26.17 12.58 38.94
CA ARG A 42 -26.86 12.25 40.18
C ARG A 42 -26.56 13.27 41.30
N ARG A 43 -27.54 13.49 42.22
CA ARG A 43 -27.39 14.44 43.32
C ARG A 43 -26.24 14.08 44.27
N SER A 44 -26.06 12.80 44.60
CA SER A 44 -24.96 12.32 45.46
C SER A 44 -23.62 12.75 44.93
N ASP A 45 -23.40 12.51 43.65
CA ASP A 45 -22.14 12.78 42.96
C ASP A 45 -21.87 14.27 42.84
N ALA A 46 -22.94 15.06 42.62
CA ALA A 46 -22.87 16.52 42.59
C ALA A 46 -22.43 17.09 43.94
N VAL A 47 -22.91 16.55 45.06
CA VAL A 47 -22.50 16.97 46.40
C VAL A 47 -21.03 16.66 46.66
N VAL A 48 -20.59 15.46 46.36
CA VAL A 48 -19.19 15.03 46.53
C VAL A 48 -18.26 15.86 45.66
N LEU A 49 -18.59 16.04 44.38
CA LEU A 49 -17.78 16.83 43.48
C LEU A 49 -17.71 18.30 43.88
N TYR A 50 -18.82 18.88 44.32
CA TYR A 50 -18.85 20.25 44.81
C TYR A 50 -17.93 20.48 46.01
N GLN A 51 -17.95 19.56 46.99
CA GLN A 51 -17.06 19.62 48.14
C GLN A 51 -15.60 19.53 47.75
N ARG A 52 -15.30 18.59 46.85
CA ARG A 52 -13.93 18.44 46.30
C ARG A 52 -13.45 19.69 45.59
N ARG A 53 -14.27 20.29 44.70
CA ARG A 53 -13.94 21.52 43.98
C ARG A 53 -13.71 22.70 44.93
N LYS A 54 -14.46 22.77 46.01
CA LYS A 54 -14.33 23.81 47.03
C LYS A 54 -13.04 23.64 47.86
N THR A 55 -12.64 22.40 48.12
CA THR A 55 -11.36 22.09 48.80
C THR A 55 -10.18 22.41 47.90
N ASP A 56 -10.22 21.96 46.65
CA ASP A 56 -9.20 22.22 45.64
C ASP A 56 -8.97 23.72 45.42
N ALA A 57 -10.06 24.49 45.36
CA ALA A 57 -10.03 25.97 45.26
C ALA A 57 -9.39 26.65 46.48
N ARG A 58 -9.62 26.13 47.70
CA ARG A 58 -8.99 26.64 48.94
C ARG A 58 -7.51 26.29 49.02
N MET A 59 -7.10 25.14 48.46
CA MET A 59 -5.70 24.70 48.43
C MET A 59 -4.90 25.36 47.29
N GLY A 60 -5.49 26.24 46.49
CA GLY A 60 -4.84 26.87 45.36
C GLY A 60 -4.43 25.89 44.25
N ILE A 61 -5.02 24.70 44.26
CA ILE A 61 -4.77 23.70 43.20
C ILE A 61 -5.41 24.25 41.92
N LYS A 62 -4.56 24.63 40.97
CA LYS A 62 -5.02 24.99 39.62
C LYS A 62 -5.74 23.80 39.04
N MET A 63 -7.06 23.88 38.96
CA MET A 63 -7.80 22.87 38.19
C MET A 63 -7.36 22.92 36.75
N PRO A 64 -7.22 21.77 36.10
CA PRO A 64 -7.04 21.78 34.67
C PRO A 64 -8.21 22.59 34.09
N GLU A 65 -7.89 23.76 33.51
CA GLU A 65 -8.86 24.41 32.62
C GLU A 65 -9.30 23.33 31.67
N VAL A 66 -10.62 23.02 31.71
CA VAL A 66 -11.25 22.30 30.61
C VAL A 66 -11.30 23.31 29.46
N ARG A 67 -10.13 23.64 28.92
CA ARG A 67 -10.06 24.19 27.58
C ARG A 67 -10.76 23.12 26.76
N ALA A 68 -11.88 23.47 26.17
CA ALA A 68 -12.45 22.66 25.11
C ALA A 68 -11.29 22.44 24.13
N ARG A 69 -10.66 21.26 24.21
CA ARG A 69 -9.54 20.94 23.31
C ARG A 69 -10.09 21.15 21.94
N ARG A 70 -9.52 22.13 21.20
CA ARG A 70 -9.90 22.35 19.81
C ARG A 70 -9.93 20.98 19.15
N ALA A 71 -11.07 20.64 18.55
CA ALA A 71 -11.22 19.38 17.89
C ALA A 71 -10.19 19.28 16.78
N VAL A 72 -9.34 18.25 16.84
CA VAL A 72 -8.33 18.00 15.83
C VAL A 72 -9.04 17.54 14.56
N LEU A 73 -8.82 18.24 13.47
CA LEU A 73 -9.43 17.92 12.18
C LEU A 73 -8.61 16.85 11.43
N PHE A 74 -9.31 16.08 10.61
CA PHE A 74 -8.67 15.07 9.78
C PHE A 74 -7.57 15.65 8.87
N GLU A 75 -7.79 16.83 8.27
CA GLU A 75 -6.82 17.49 7.41
C GLU A 75 -5.49 17.82 8.10
N GLU A 76 -5.54 18.19 9.39
CA GLU A 76 -4.34 18.50 10.17
C GLU A 76 -3.44 17.25 10.29
N ILE A 77 -4.04 16.10 10.56
CA ILE A 77 -3.29 14.84 10.69
C ILE A 77 -2.91 14.25 9.33
N ALA A 78 -3.75 14.46 8.33
CA ALA A 78 -3.43 14.05 6.96
C ALA A 78 -2.17 14.77 6.45
N ALA A 79 -1.97 16.05 6.82
CA ALA A 79 -0.76 16.80 6.51
C ALA A 79 0.46 16.21 7.25
N ASP A 80 0.35 15.92 8.56
CA ASP A 80 1.43 15.27 9.34
C ASP A 80 1.80 13.90 8.73
N ALA A 81 0.80 13.08 8.39
CA ALA A 81 1.00 11.76 7.79
C ALA A 81 1.62 11.83 6.38
N LEU A 82 1.31 12.85 5.60
CA LEU A 82 1.93 13.08 4.30
C LEU A 82 3.38 13.55 4.44
N ALA A 83 3.70 14.41 5.41
CA ALA A 83 5.06 14.81 5.70
C ALA A 83 5.93 13.60 6.07
N TYR A 84 5.45 12.74 6.98
CA TYR A 84 6.11 11.48 7.30
C TYR A 84 6.28 10.57 6.09
N SER A 85 5.23 10.44 5.24
CA SER A 85 5.29 9.60 4.04
C SER A 85 6.31 10.13 3.03
N GLN A 86 6.42 11.45 2.87
CA GLN A 86 7.37 12.08 1.97
C GLN A 86 8.82 11.79 2.36
N GLU A 87 9.11 11.81 3.65
CA GLU A 87 10.46 11.57 4.16
C GLU A 87 10.84 10.08 4.12
N HIS A 88 9.87 9.17 4.37
CA HIS A 88 10.20 7.77 4.68
C HIS A 88 9.68 6.75 3.65
N LYS A 89 8.86 7.16 2.65
CA LYS A 89 8.23 6.20 1.75
C LYS A 89 8.39 6.52 0.27
N ALA A 90 8.85 5.55 -0.48
CA ALA A 90 8.83 5.61 -1.95
C ALA A 90 7.40 5.69 -2.54
N SER A 91 6.37 5.29 -1.76
CA SER A 91 4.96 5.32 -2.18
C SER A 91 4.27 6.68 -1.97
N PHE A 92 5.00 7.70 -1.50
CA PHE A 92 4.46 9.05 -1.23
C PHE A 92 3.55 9.62 -2.34
N PRO A 93 3.89 9.55 -3.66
CA PRO A 93 3.01 10.08 -4.69
C PRO A 93 1.61 9.42 -4.69
N GLY A 94 1.54 8.12 -4.39
CA GLY A 94 0.29 7.38 -4.25
C GLY A 94 -0.49 7.77 -3.00
N ASP A 95 0.20 7.93 -1.87
CA ASP A 95 -0.39 8.36 -0.60
C ASP A 95 -0.97 9.78 -0.77
N ARG A 96 -0.20 10.72 -1.37
CA ARG A 96 -0.64 12.09 -1.68
C ARG A 96 -1.90 12.11 -2.56
N SER A 97 -1.91 11.33 -3.63
CA SER A 97 -3.07 11.24 -4.54
C SER A 97 -4.31 10.73 -3.81
N THR A 98 -4.17 9.72 -2.97
CA THR A 98 -5.30 9.15 -2.20
C THR A 98 -5.81 10.13 -1.15
N VAL A 99 -4.91 10.78 -0.40
CA VAL A 99 -5.28 11.82 0.59
C VAL A 99 -6.04 12.96 -0.08
N GLY A 100 -5.59 13.44 -1.26
CA GLY A 100 -6.28 14.49 -2.01
C GLY A 100 -7.74 14.14 -2.31
N LYS A 101 -8.08 12.86 -2.48
CA LYS A 101 -9.45 12.39 -2.71
C LYS A 101 -10.24 12.19 -1.41
N LEU A 102 -9.57 12.03 -0.26
CA LEU A 102 -10.19 11.90 1.06
C LEU A 102 -10.52 13.26 1.69
N LEU A 103 -9.71 14.29 1.44
CA LEU A 103 -9.86 15.62 2.03
C LEU A 103 -11.22 16.29 1.77
N PRO A 104 -11.84 16.22 0.58
CA PRO A 104 -13.16 16.80 0.35
C PRO A 104 -14.25 16.21 1.25
N VAL A 105 -14.08 14.95 1.68
CA VAL A 105 -15.09 14.25 2.50
C VAL A 105 -14.79 14.34 3.99
N PHE A 106 -13.56 14.10 4.38
CA PHE A 106 -13.16 13.98 5.78
C PHE A 106 -12.40 15.19 6.31
N GLY A 107 -11.85 16.06 5.46
CA GLY A 107 -10.88 17.09 5.84
C GLY A 107 -11.33 17.94 7.03
N LYS A 108 -12.54 18.47 6.98
CA LYS A 108 -13.13 19.32 8.03
C LYS A 108 -13.83 18.54 9.16
N VAL A 109 -13.80 17.22 9.11
CA VAL A 109 -14.42 16.38 10.13
C VAL A 109 -13.44 16.18 11.30
N PRO A 110 -13.87 16.42 12.56
CA PRO A 110 -13.07 16.07 13.73
C PRO A 110 -12.74 14.58 13.76
N LEU A 111 -11.50 14.22 14.10
CA LEU A 111 -11.06 12.82 14.17
C LEU A 111 -11.98 11.96 15.05
N SER A 112 -12.47 12.53 16.16
CA SER A 112 -13.40 11.85 17.08
C SER A 112 -14.73 11.45 16.45
N ASN A 113 -15.11 12.11 15.35
CA ASN A 113 -16.40 11.89 14.68
C ASN A 113 -16.28 10.94 13.49
N ILE A 114 -15.05 10.55 13.12
CA ILE A 114 -14.80 9.57 12.05
C ILE A 114 -14.90 8.18 12.66
N THR A 115 -15.97 7.47 12.32
CA THR A 115 -16.30 6.14 12.82
C THR A 115 -16.02 5.06 11.76
N PRO A 116 -15.93 3.77 12.14
CA PRO A 116 -15.86 2.68 11.16
C PRO A 116 -17.02 2.71 10.16
N GLN A 117 -18.21 3.11 10.62
CA GLN A 117 -19.42 3.21 9.80
C GLN A 117 -19.29 4.32 8.74
N SER A 118 -18.80 5.51 9.14
CA SER A 118 -18.60 6.62 8.20
C SER A 118 -17.54 6.31 7.15
N ILE A 119 -16.46 5.61 7.56
CA ILE A 119 -15.42 5.13 6.62
C ILE A 119 -16.00 4.11 5.65
N LYS A 120 -16.74 3.12 6.18
CA LYS A 120 -17.38 2.10 5.34
C LYS A 120 -18.36 2.73 4.35
N ALA A 121 -19.23 3.63 4.82
CA ALA A 121 -20.19 4.34 3.98
C ALA A 121 -19.50 5.07 2.82
N TYR A 122 -18.40 5.78 3.08
CA TYR A 122 -17.60 6.40 2.02
C TYR A 122 -17.01 5.40 1.05
N LEU A 123 -16.42 4.30 1.53
CA LEU A 123 -15.82 3.28 0.68
C LEU A 123 -16.86 2.55 -0.18
N ASP A 124 -18.07 2.36 0.33
CA ASP A 124 -19.19 1.74 -0.40
C ASP A 124 -19.74 2.63 -1.54
N THR A 125 -19.49 3.95 -1.50
CA THR A 125 -19.85 4.85 -2.62
C THR A 125 -18.84 4.82 -3.78
N ARG A 126 -17.76 4.06 -3.64
CA ARG A 126 -16.68 4.01 -4.63
C ARG A 126 -16.75 2.75 -5.49
N ASP A 127 -17.89 2.51 -6.09
CA ASP A 127 -18.16 1.45 -7.05
C ASP A 127 -17.40 1.62 -8.38
N ASP A 128 -16.92 2.85 -8.65
CA ASP A 128 -16.01 3.22 -9.74
C ASP A 128 -14.59 2.59 -9.58
N LEU A 129 -14.26 2.05 -8.39
CA LEU A 129 -12.92 1.56 -8.06
C LEU A 129 -12.87 0.04 -7.90
N THR A 130 -11.70 -0.53 -8.22
CA THR A 130 -11.45 -1.94 -7.93
C THR A 130 -11.35 -2.19 -6.42
N LYS A 131 -11.68 -3.42 -5.97
CA LYS A 131 -11.58 -3.84 -4.56
C LYS A 131 -10.20 -3.57 -3.96
N THR A 132 -9.14 -3.81 -4.72
CA THR A 132 -7.75 -3.50 -4.32
C THR A 132 -7.54 -2.00 -4.09
N THR A 133 -8.11 -1.16 -4.94
CA THR A 133 -8.03 0.30 -4.79
C THR A 133 -8.82 0.76 -3.56
N ILE A 134 -10.02 0.22 -3.31
CA ILE A 134 -10.80 0.50 -2.11
C ILE A 134 -10.02 0.10 -0.84
N ASN A 135 -9.39 -1.07 -0.83
CA ASN A 135 -8.51 -1.51 0.27
C ASN A 135 -7.34 -0.54 0.49
N ARG A 136 -6.80 0.05 -0.58
CA ARG A 136 -5.74 1.07 -0.49
C ARG A 136 -6.25 2.35 0.17
N TYR A 137 -7.47 2.81 -0.15
CA TYR A 137 -8.09 3.97 0.51
C TYR A 137 -8.25 3.74 2.00
N ARG A 138 -8.79 2.56 2.38
CA ARG A 138 -8.88 2.15 3.78
C ARG A 138 -7.50 2.14 4.46
N GLY A 139 -6.47 1.64 3.75
CA GLY A 139 -5.07 1.64 4.22
C GLY A 139 -4.52 3.04 4.45
N THR A 140 -4.81 3.99 3.57
CA THR A 140 -4.40 5.40 3.70
C THR A 140 -5.09 6.07 4.89
N ILE A 141 -6.40 5.85 5.09
CA ILE A 141 -7.11 6.34 6.29
C ILE A 141 -6.47 5.75 7.56
N SER A 142 -6.18 4.44 7.53
CA SER A 142 -5.50 3.77 8.66
C SER A 142 -4.11 4.35 8.95
N MET A 143 -3.35 4.75 7.94
CA MET A 143 -2.05 5.42 8.08
C MET A 143 -2.22 6.77 8.78
N ILE A 144 -3.19 7.57 8.39
CA ILE A 144 -3.47 8.87 8.99
C ILE A 144 -3.83 8.71 10.47
N PHE A 145 -4.74 7.79 10.81
CA PHE A 145 -5.07 7.53 12.21
C PHE A 145 -3.91 6.95 13.03
N GLN A 146 -3.04 6.18 12.41
CA GLN A 146 -1.84 5.68 13.09
C GLN A 146 -0.89 6.83 13.45
N GLU A 147 -0.76 7.83 12.58
CA GLU A 147 0.00 9.05 12.85
C GLU A 147 -0.67 9.89 13.95
N ALA A 148 -2.00 10.01 13.91
CA ALA A 148 -2.75 10.67 14.99
C ALA A 148 -2.51 10.02 16.37
N ILE A 149 -2.42 8.69 16.42
CA ILE A 149 -2.12 7.96 17.66
C ILE A 149 -0.68 8.24 18.12
N ARG A 150 0.29 8.20 17.23
CA ARG A 150 1.70 8.52 17.55
C ARG A 150 1.84 9.93 18.13
N ASN A 151 1.08 10.88 17.58
CA ASN A 151 1.09 12.27 18.02
C ASN A 151 0.17 12.53 19.25
N GLY A 152 -0.40 11.48 19.86
CA GLY A 152 -1.30 11.60 21.02
C GLY A 152 -2.63 12.33 20.72
N LYS A 153 -2.99 12.46 19.45
CA LYS A 153 -4.19 13.16 18.97
C LYS A 153 -5.40 12.24 18.79
N ALA A 154 -5.18 10.92 18.77
CA ALA A 154 -6.23 9.88 18.77
C ALA A 154 -5.82 8.72 19.68
N THR A 155 -6.83 7.99 20.19
CA THR A 155 -6.62 6.80 21.04
C THR A 155 -6.87 5.48 20.31
N ALA A 156 -7.58 5.52 19.19
CA ALA A 156 -7.96 4.36 18.42
C ALA A 156 -7.93 4.64 16.90
N ASN A 157 -7.82 3.58 16.11
CA ASN A 157 -7.83 3.64 14.66
C ASN A 157 -9.10 2.98 14.11
N PRO A 158 -10.15 3.75 13.77
CA PRO A 158 -11.42 3.22 13.31
C PRO A 158 -11.32 2.47 11.97
N ALA A 159 -10.34 2.84 11.11
CA ALA A 159 -10.16 2.19 9.84
C ALA A 159 -9.76 0.70 10.00
N ARG A 160 -9.12 0.30 11.09
CA ARG A 160 -8.77 -1.11 11.34
C ARG A 160 -9.98 -2.00 11.55
N LEU A 161 -11.11 -1.45 11.99
CA LEU A 161 -12.36 -2.17 12.20
C LEU A 161 -13.17 -2.37 10.90
N VAL A 162 -12.83 -1.64 9.84
CA VAL A 162 -13.44 -1.84 8.52
C VAL A 162 -12.81 -3.06 7.86
N ARG A 163 -13.64 -4.04 7.46
CA ARG A 163 -13.18 -5.26 6.79
C ARG A 163 -12.59 -4.94 5.42
N LEU A 164 -11.51 -5.63 5.09
CA LEU A 164 -10.93 -5.59 3.74
C LEU A 164 -11.78 -6.40 2.77
N HIS A 165 -11.89 -5.93 1.53
CA HIS A 165 -12.41 -6.73 0.44
C HIS A 165 -11.44 -7.87 0.11
N ARG A 166 -11.98 -9.05 -0.17
CA ARG A 166 -11.17 -10.17 -0.69
C ARG A 166 -10.66 -9.81 -2.07
N GLU A 167 -9.36 -9.84 -2.23
CA GLU A 167 -8.69 -9.63 -3.53
C GLU A 167 -8.43 -10.98 -4.17
N ASP A 168 -8.92 -11.16 -5.40
CA ASP A 168 -8.57 -12.32 -6.21
C ASP A 168 -7.34 -12.00 -7.05
N ASN A 169 -6.20 -12.40 -6.56
CA ASN A 169 -4.90 -12.26 -7.21
C ASN A 169 -4.40 -13.60 -7.78
N SER A 170 -5.27 -14.62 -7.92
CA SER A 170 -4.88 -15.97 -8.29
C SER A 170 -4.54 -16.12 -9.77
N ARG A 171 -5.22 -15.37 -10.65
CA ARG A 171 -4.98 -15.48 -12.09
C ARG A 171 -3.70 -14.80 -12.51
N VAL A 172 -2.78 -15.57 -13.08
CA VAL A 172 -1.56 -15.06 -13.68
C VAL A 172 -1.75 -14.95 -15.19
N ARG A 173 -1.82 -13.73 -15.71
CA ARG A 173 -1.80 -13.45 -17.15
C ARG A 173 -0.34 -13.44 -17.61
N PHE A 174 -0.05 -14.14 -18.69
CA PHE A 174 1.22 -14.12 -19.43
C PHE A 174 0.92 -14.03 -20.93
N VAL A 175 1.91 -13.57 -21.69
CA VAL A 175 1.81 -13.43 -23.15
C VAL A 175 2.16 -14.77 -23.79
N THR A 176 1.29 -15.27 -24.67
CA THR A 176 1.56 -16.44 -25.50
C THR A 176 2.59 -16.13 -26.57
N PHE A 177 3.20 -17.14 -27.17
CA PHE A 177 4.15 -16.92 -28.27
C PHE A 177 3.50 -16.25 -29.49
N ALA A 178 2.22 -16.55 -29.77
CA ALA A 178 1.48 -15.91 -30.85
C ALA A 178 1.23 -14.41 -30.58
N GLU A 179 0.80 -14.05 -29.36
CA GLU A 179 0.62 -12.66 -28.95
C GLU A 179 1.96 -11.90 -28.96
N GLU A 180 3.04 -12.54 -28.51
CA GLU A 180 4.38 -11.94 -28.56
C GLU A 180 4.80 -11.66 -30.00
N ALA A 181 4.61 -12.63 -30.91
CA ALA A 181 4.95 -12.45 -32.32
C ALA A 181 4.16 -11.29 -32.94
N ALA A 182 2.86 -11.17 -32.65
CA ALA A 182 2.03 -10.08 -33.11
C ALA A 182 2.50 -8.71 -32.56
N ILE A 183 2.82 -8.62 -31.28
CA ILE A 183 3.33 -7.39 -30.65
C ILE A 183 4.70 -7.01 -31.26
N ARG A 184 5.61 -7.98 -31.47
CA ARG A 184 6.90 -7.73 -32.11
C ARG A 184 6.77 -7.26 -33.55
N ALA A 185 5.81 -7.80 -34.33
CA ALA A 185 5.57 -7.34 -35.69
C ALA A 185 5.20 -5.86 -35.73
N ILE A 186 4.31 -5.40 -34.84
CA ILE A 186 3.92 -3.99 -34.72
C ILE A 186 5.12 -3.12 -34.28
N ILE A 187 5.94 -3.60 -33.33
CA ILE A 187 7.13 -2.88 -32.88
C ILE A 187 8.10 -2.70 -34.04
N ARG A 188 8.38 -3.75 -34.83
CA ARG A 188 9.28 -3.70 -35.97
C ARG A 188 8.81 -2.74 -37.05
N GLU A 189 7.51 -2.63 -37.25
CA GLU A 189 6.92 -1.69 -38.20
C GLU A 189 6.91 -0.25 -37.70
N ARG A 190 6.51 -0.03 -36.44
CA ARG A 190 6.22 1.34 -35.93
C ARG A 190 7.37 1.97 -35.15
N CYS A 191 8.13 1.17 -34.43
CA CYS A 191 9.15 1.66 -33.52
C CYS A 191 10.28 0.62 -33.30
N PRO A 192 10.99 0.19 -34.36
CA PRO A 192 11.95 -0.92 -34.30
C PRO A 192 13.07 -0.71 -33.29
N ILE A 193 13.39 0.55 -32.97
CA ILE A 193 14.40 0.89 -31.95
C ILE A 193 14.11 0.33 -30.57
N HIS A 194 12.85 -0.05 -30.27
CA HIS A 194 12.40 -0.53 -28.96
C HIS A 194 12.26 -2.06 -28.90
N GLU A 195 12.55 -2.79 -29.97
CA GLU A 195 12.51 -4.26 -29.95
C GLU A 195 13.51 -4.87 -28.94
N PRO A 196 14.75 -4.37 -28.80
CA PRO A 196 15.67 -4.85 -27.79
C PRO A 196 15.15 -4.67 -26.36
N GLU A 197 14.44 -3.58 -26.09
CA GLU A 197 13.85 -3.34 -24.76
C GLU A 197 12.74 -4.36 -24.41
N LEU A 198 11.89 -4.73 -25.38
CA LEU A 198 10.90 -5.81 -25.21
C LEU A 198 11.62 -7.15 -24.97
N THR A 199 12.66 -7.44 -25.73
CA THR A 199 13.45 -8.67 -25.55
C THR A 199 14.05 -8.74 -24.16
N LEU A 200 14.66 -7.66 -23.66
CA LEU A 200 15.18 -7.62 -22.30
C LEU A 200 14.08 -7.82 -21.25
N ALA A 201 12.90 -7.23 -21.44
CA ALA A 201 11.81 -7.41 -20.50
C ALA A 201 11.34 -8.88 -20.41
N LEU A 202 11.28 -9.58 -21.55
CA LEU A 202 10.84 -10.98 -21.65
C LEU A 202 11.94 -11.97 -21.21
N GLU A 203 13.20 -11.67 -21.45
CA GLU A 203 14.33 -12.57 -21.21
C GLU A 203 14.95 -12.44 -19.81
N THR A 204 14.67 -11.33 -19.10
CA THR A 204 15.25 -11.06 -17.78
C THR A 204 14.20 -10.94 -16.68
N GLY A 205 12.94 -10.72 -17.05
CA GLY A 205 11.87 -10.44 -16.09
C GLY A 205 12.10 -9.22 -15.21
N MET A 206 13.00 -8.30 -15.59
CA MET A 206 13.22 -7.06 -14.84
C MET A 206 11.95 -6.25 -14.69
N ARG A 207 11.81 -5.58 -13.55
CA ARG A 207 10.73 -4.59 -13.41
C ARG A 207 10.97 -3.41 -14.35
N ARG A 208 9.89 -2.78 -14.80
CA ARG A 208 10.00 -1.60 -15.68
C ARG A 208 11.02 -0.57 -15.18
N GLY A 209 10.94 -0.21 -13.91
CA GLY A 209 11.87 0.77 -13.33
C GLY A 209 13.31 0.27 -13.26
N GLU A 210 13.53 -1.03 -13.10
CA GLU A 210 14.88 -1.63 -13.12
C GLU A 210 15.49 -1.54 -14.52
N LEU A 211 14.74 -1.89 -15.56
CA LEU A 211 15.20 -1.82 -16.94
C LEU A 211 15.53 -0.38 -17.37
N TYR A 212 14.60 0.55 -17.15
CA TYR A 212 14.78 1.94 -17.59
C TYR A 212 15.69 2.78 -16.69
N SER A 213 16.12 2.25 -15.54
CA SER A 213 17.18 2.84 -14.71
C SER A 213 18.55 2.20 -14.92
N LEU A 214 18.67 1.15 -15.75
CA LEU A 214 19.89 0.41 -15.97
C LEU A 214 20.97 1.31 -16.61
N GLU A 215 22.19 1.17 -16.13
CA GLU A 215 23.39 1.88 -16.59
C GLU A 215 24.43 0.88 -17.12
N TRP A 216 25.25 1.31 -18.07
CA TRP A 216 26.22 0.45 -18.73
C TRP A 216 27.34 -0.05 -17.80
N ASP A 217 27.68 0.69 -16.75
CA ASP A 217 28.65 0.28 -15.72
C ASP A 217 28.23 -0.97 -14.92
N ARG A 218 26.97 -1.36 -15.05
CA ARG A 218 26.37 -2.50 -14.36
C ARG A 218 26.12 -3.69 -15.28
N VAL A 219 26.50 -3.60 -16.53
CA VAL A 219 26.30 -4.65 -17.55
C VAL A 219 27.64 -5.30 -17.86
N ASP A 220 27.75 -6.58 -17.54
CA ASP A 220 28.88 -7.44 -17.86
C ASP A 220 28.44 -8.43 -18.94
N LEU A 221 28.73 -8.13 -20.21
CA LEU A 221 28.36 -8.97 -21.34
C LEU A 221 29.20 -10.22 -21.42
N GLU A 222 30.48 -10.18 -20.99
CA GLU A 222 31.39 -11.34 -21.01
C GLU A 222 30.92 -12.42 -20.04
N ARG A 223 30.54 -11.99 -18.80
CA ARG A 223 29.99 -12.89 -17.79
C ARG A 223 28.48 -13.14 -17.95
N ARG A 224 27.86 -12.52 -18.95
CA ARG A 224 26.43 -12.64 -19.23
C ARG A 224 25.58 -12.32 -18.00
N GLN A 225 25.86 -11.21 -17.33
CA GLN A 225 25.14 -10.79 -16.12
C GLN A 225 25.05 -9.28 -16.02
N LEU A 226 24.08 -8.82 -15.26
CA LEU A 226 23.95 -7.43 -14.86
C LEU A 226 23.63 -7.30 -13.39
N LEU A 227 24.06 -6.19 -12.77
CA LEU A 227 23.87 -5.90 -11.36
C LEU A 227 22.78 -4.85 -11.16
N LEU A 228 21.72 -5.20 -10.45
CA LEU A 228 20.68 -4.27 -10.03
C LEU A 228 20.90 -3.85 -8.57
N LEU A 229 21.39 -2.61 -8.34
CA LEU A 229 21.76 -2.11 -7.01
C LEU A 229 20.57 -1.72 -6.14
N LYS A 230 19.52 -1.11 -6.72
CA LYS A 230 18.32 -0.69 -6.01
C LYS A 230 17.09 -1.34 -6.63
N THR A 231 16.57 -2.35 -5.96
CA THR A 231 15.27 -2.89 -6.30
C THR A 231 14.19 -2.21 -5.46
N LYS A 232 12.92 -2.34 -5.83
CA LYS A 232 11.78 -1.86 -5.02
C LYS A 232 11.83 -2.37 -3.57
N ASN A 233 12.56 -3.46 -3.33
CA ASN A 233 12.69 -4.13 -2.02
C ASN A 233 14.00 -3.78 -1.30
N GLY A 234 14.84 -2.89 -1.85
CA GLY A 234 16.08 -2.41 -1.22
C GLY A 234 17.29 -3.35 -1.30
N THR A 235 17.18 -4.54 -1.92
CA THR A 235 18.27 -5.51 -2.06
C THR A 235 18.86 -5.49 -3.46
N ALA A 236 20.20 -5.51 -3.55
CA ALA A 236 20.88 -5.73 -4.82
C ALA A 236 20.70 -7.18 -5.29
N ARG A 237 20.67 -7.40 -6.61
CA ARG A 237 20.68 -8.74 -7.20
C ARG A 237 21.40 -8.77 -8.54
N VAL A 238 21.95 -9.92 -8.85
CA VAL A 238 22.48 -10.25 -10.19
C VAL A 238 21.34 -10.82 -11.04
N VAL A 239 21.27 -10.42 -12.30
CA VAL A 239 20.40 -11.00 -13.32
C VAL A 239 21.29 -11.71 -14.35
N ILE A 240 21.00 -12.97 -14.58
CA ILE A 240 21.70 -13.79 -15.59
C ILE A 240 21.04 -13.54 -16.95
N LEU A 241 21.87 -13.39 -17.98
CA LEU A 241 21.42 -13.03 -19.32
C LEU A 241 21.37 -14.27 -20.23
N THR A 242 20.25 -14.44 -20.91
CA THR A 242 20.16 -15.38 -22.04
C THR A 242 20.95 -14.83 -23.25
N THR A 243 21.21 -15.66 -24.22
CA THR A 243 21.88 -15.22 -25.48
C THR A 243 21.07 -14.09 -26.14
N ALA A 244 19.72 -14.21 -26.18
CA ALA A 244 18.88 -13.19 -26.76
C ALA A 244 18.94 -11.85 -25.98
N ALA A 245 19.08 -11.90 -24.66
CA ALA A 245 19.27 -10.70 -23.85
C ALA A 245 20.63 -10.04 -24.09
N VAL A 246 21.68 -10.84 -24.29
CA VAL A 246 23.03 -10.33 -24.67
C VAL A 246 22.95 -9.62 -26.00
N THR A 247 22.41 -10.27 -27.05
CA THR A 247 22.23 -9.66 -28.38
C THR A 247 21.48 -8.35 -28.32
N ALA A 248 20.36 -8.32 -27.56
CA ALA A 248 19.56 -7.10 -27.35
C ALA A 248 20.39 -5.98 -26.68
N LEU A 249 21.23 -6.29 -25.71
CA LEU A 249 22.14 -5.33 -25.09
C LEU A 249 23.22 -4.85 -26.03
N GLU A 250 23.75 -5.72 -26.91
CA GLU A 250 24.72 -5.33 -27.95
C GLU A 250 24.11 -4.34 -28.92
N GLU A 251 22.89 -4.59 -29.41
CA GLU A 251 22.16 -3.64 -30.26
C GLU A 251 21.92 -2.29 -29.56
N LEU A 252 21.61 -2.29 -28.27
CA LEU A 252 21.47 -1.05 -27.49
C LEU A 252 22.82 -0.35 -27.28
N ARG A 253 23.91 -1.11 -27.18
CA ARG A 253 25.29 -0.57 -27.05
C ARG A 253 25.75 0.18 -28.29
N GLU A 254 25.35 -0.24 -29.47
CA GLU A 254 25.63 0.47 -30.73
C GLU A 254 25.00 1.87 -30.75
N ARG A 255 23.93 2.06 -30.01
CA ARG A 255 23.21 3.35 -29.86
C ARG A 255 23.62 4.13 -28.61
N ARG A 256 24.69 3.69 -27.92
CA ARG A 256 25.16 4.34 -26.69
C ARG A 256 25.51 5.79 -26.94
N SER A 257 24.96 6.66 -26.12
CA SER A 257 25.32 8.09 -26.09
C SER A 257 26.50 8.34 -25.16
N GLN A 258 27.43 9.18 -25.55
CA GLN A 258 28.51 9.62 -24.66
C GLN A 258 28.01 10.55 -23.56
N SER A 259 26.86 11.17 -23.75
CA SER A 259 26.24 12.09 -22.80
C SER A 259 25.38 11.40 -21.73
N SER A 260 25.15 10.07 -21.85
CA SER A 260 24.29 9.34 -20.91
C SER A 260 24.85 7.95 -20.56
N PRO A 261 24.90 7.59 -19.26
CA PRO A 261 25.28 6.26 -18.83
C PRO A 261 24.16 5.21 -19.01
N LYS A 262 22.94 5.64 -19.37
CA LYS A 262 21.76 4.78 -19.44
C LYS A 262 21.78 3.82 -20.62
N VAL A 263 21.26 2.62 -20.41
CA VAL A 263 21.13 1.59 -21.44
C VAL A 263 19.97 1.92 -22.39
N CYS A 264 18.81 2.32 -21.85
CA CYS A 264 17.64 2.62 -22.67
C CYS A 264 17.57 4.14 -22.96
N LEU A 265 17.65 4.48 -24.24
CA LEU A 265 17.63 5.86 -24.71
C LEU A 265 16.45 6.09 -25.66
N THR A 266 15.98 7.33 -25.71
CA THR A 266 15.06 7.78 -26.75
C THR A 266 15.76 7.83 -28.12
N ARG A 267 14.98 7.99 -29.20
CA ARG A 267 15.54 8.21 -30.56
C ARG A 267 16.45 9.44 -30.67
N TYR A 268 16.40 10.33 -29.68
CA TYR A 268 17.23 11.53 -29.62
C TYR A 268 18.49 11.35 -28.73
N GLY A 269 18.75 10.14 -28.22
CA GLY A 269 19.88 9.87 -27.34
C GLY A 269 19.69 10.29 -25.87
N GLU A 270 18.50 10.74 -25.50
CA GLU A 270 18.17 11.13 -24.14
C GLU A 270 17.76 9.92 -23.29
N PRO A 271 18.00 9.91 -21.96
CA PRO A 271 17.56 8.85 -21.08
C PRO A 271 16.07 8.60 -21.16
N MET A 272 15.68 7.36 -21.43
CA MET A 272 14.29 6.96 -21.38
C MET A 272 13.90 6.55 -19.95
N VAL A 273 12.91 7.20 -19.39
CA VAL A 273 12.40 6.92 -18.03
C VAL A 273 11.29 5.87 -18.03
N SER A 274 10.58 5.72 -19.14
CA SER A 274 9.42 4.82 -19.24
C SER A 274 9.11 4.51 -20.72
N PRO A 275 8.70 3.28 -21.02
CA PRO A 275 8.25 2.89 -22.37
C PRO A 275 6.86 3.45 -22.71
N ARG A 276 6.23 4.21 -21.83
CA ARG A 276 4.78 4.46 -21.87
C ARG A 276 4.32 4.95 -23.25
N ALA A 277 4.98 5.92 -23.82
CA ALA A 277 4.53 6.54 -25.08
C ALA A 277 4.52 5.55 -26.26
N TRP A 278 5.64 4.88 -26.52
CA TRP A 278 5.72 3.94 -27.62
C TRP A 278 4.95 2.65 -27.35
N PHE A 279 4.93 2.20 -26.09
CA PHE A 279 4.23 0.98 -25.72
C PHE A 279 2.70 1.13 -25.80
N GLU A 280 2.16 2.29 -25.37
CA GLU A 280 0.73 2.58 -25.53
C GLU A 280 0.32 2.61 -27.01
N LEU A 281 1.15 3.18 -27.88
CA LEU A 281 0.91 3.18 -29.34
C LEU A 281 0.87 1.75 -29.90
N VAL A 282 1.86 0.93 -29.56
CA VAL A 282 1.91 -0.48 -29.99
C VAL A 282 0.71 -1.27 -29.48
N MET A 283 0.34 -1.09 -28.20
CA MET A 283 -0.79 -1.81 -27.63
C MET A 283 -2.14 -1.36 -28.18
N GLN A 284 -2.31 -0.08 -28.51
CA GLN A 284 -3.51 0.40 -29.19
C GLN A 284 -3.73 -0.30 -30.55
N GLU A 285 -2.65 -0.53 -31.29
CA GLU A 285 -2.73 -1.25 -32.57
C GLU A 285 -2.90 -2.74 -32.36
N ALA A 286 -2.18 -3.33 -31.42
CA ALA A 286 -2.33 -4.74 -31.08
C ALA A 286 -3.75 -5.09 -30.65
N ILE A 287 -4.40 -4.26 -29.84
CA ILE A 287 -5.79 -4.44 -29.38
C ILE A 287 -6.79 -4.35 -30.55
N LYS A 288 -6.53 -3.50 -31.55
CA LYS A 288 -7.38 -3.43 -32.76
C LYS A 288 -7.32 -4.74 -33.55
N ASN A 289 -6.12 -5.34 -33.64
CA ASN A 289 -5.89 -6.56 -34.37
C ASN A 289 -6.38 -7.80 -33.60
N ASP A 290 -6.19 -7.80 -32.28
CA ASP A 290 -6.63 -8.87 -31.35
C ASP A 290 -7.07 -8.26 -30.00
N PRO A 291 -8.38 -8.15 -29.74
CA PRO A 291 -8.91 -7.68 -28.47
C PRO A 291 -8.49 -8.49 -27.24
N ALA A 292 -8.00 -9.72 -27.42
CA ALA A 292 -7.55 -10.56 -26.29
C ALA A 292 -6.30 -10.00 -25.59
N VAL A 293 -5.51 -9.16 -26.28
CA VAL A 293 -4.30 -8.53 -25.70
C VAL A 293 -4.58 -7.26 -24.88
N LYS A 294 -5.84 -6.84 -24.71
CA LYS A 294 -6.22 -5.60 -24.01
C LYS A 294 -5.65 -5.48 -22.59
N ASP A 295 -5.45 -6.61 -21.92
CA ASP A 295 -4.96 -6.65 -20.54
C ASP A 295 -3.44 -6.73 -20.47
N VAL A 296 -2.72 -6.72 -21.62
CA VAL A 296 -1.26 -6.76 -21.64
C VAL A 296 -0.70 -5.40 -21.23
N THR A 297 -0.09 -5.36 -20.08
CA THR A 297 0.67 -4.23 -19.57
C THR A 297 2.15 -4.57 -19.53
N TRP A 298 3.04 -3.57 -19.39
CA TRP A 298 4.48 -3.84 -19.28
C TRP A 298 4.85 -4.87 -18.21
N HIS A 299 4.11 -4.91 -17.11
CA HIS A 299 4.38 -5.86 -16.02
C HIS A 299 4.05 -7.31 -16.41
N ILE A 300 3.19 -7.51 -17.39
CA ILE A 300 2.87 -8.86 -17.91
C ILE A 300 4.09 -9.55 -18.55
N PHE A 301 5.04 -8.80 -19.11
CA PHE A 301 6.28 -9.39 -19.63
C PHE A 301 7.10 -10.07 -18.54
N ARG A 302 7.15 -9.47 -17.35
CA ARG A 302 7.75 -10.13 -16.19
C ARG A 302 6.95 -11.37 -15.76
N HIS A 303 5.63 -11.30 -15.76
CA HIS A 303 4.79 -12.48 -15.52
C HIS A 303 5.08 -13.57 -16.57
N THR A 304 5.26 -13.19 -17.84
CA THR A 304 5.60 -14.11 -18.94
C THR A 304 6.94 -14.80 -18.70
N TYR A 305 7.99 -14.04 -18.34
CA TYR A 305 9.30 -14.60 -18.00
C TYR A 305 9.19 -15.67 -16.91
N ILE A 306 8.53 -15.33 -15.80
CA ILE A 306 8.36 -16.23 -14.66
C ILE A 306 7.54 -17.47 -15.05
N SER A 307 6.42 -17.25 -15.79
CA SER A 307 5.57 -18.34 -16.26
C SER A 307 6.33 -19.31 -17.16
N ARG A 308 7.13 -18.78 -18.09
CA ARG A 308 7.95 -19.59 -19.02
C ARG A 308 9.01 -20.41 -18.29
N LEU A 309 9.68 -19.85 -17.28
CA LEU A 309 10.61 -20.61 -16.43
C LEU A 309 9.91 -21.78 -15.73
N VAL A 310 8.74 -21.54 -15.15
CA VAL A 310 7.96 -22.59 -14.47
C VAL A 310 7.47 -23.64 -15.47
N MET A 311 6.96 -23.25 -16.64
CA MET A 311 6.54 -24.15 -17.71
C MET A 311 7.72 -24.98 -18.28
N ALA A 312 8.92 -24.41 -18.28
CA ALA A 312 10.15 -25.10 -18.66
C ALA A 312 10.66 -26.08 -17.57
N GLY A 313 9.94 -26.20 -16.44
CA GLY A 313 10.28 -27.14 -15.37
C GLY A 313 11.34 -26.65 -14.40
N VAL A 314 11.69 -25.36 -14.42
CA VAL A 314 12.63 -24.80 -13.44
C VAL A 314 11.95 -24.81 -12.07
N ASP A 315 12.67 -25.24 -11.05
CA ASP A 315 12.14 -25.30 -9.69
C ASP A 315 11.78 -23.91 -9.14
N LEU A 316 10.77 -23.86 -8.27
CA LEU A 316 10.21 -22.59 -7.80
C LEU A 316 11.19 -21.75 -6.97
N ARG A 317 12.20 -22.36 -6.33
CA ARG A 317 13.21 -21.63 -5.57
C ARG A 317 14.16 -20.89 -6.51
N THR A 318 14.64 -21.57 -7.54
CA THR A 318 15.45 -20.95 -8.61
C THR A 318 14.66 -19.85 -9.33
N VAL A 319 13.38 -20.09 -9.65
CA VAL A 319 12.51 -19.06 -10.24
C VAL A 319 12.35 -17.86 -9.29
N GLN A 320 12.23 -18.09 -7.99
CA GLN A 320 12.16 -17.01 -6.99
C GLN A 320 13.42 -16.13 -7.04
N GLU A 321 14.59 -16.75 -7.09
CA GLU A 321 15.89 -16.06 -7.11
C GLU A 321 16.08 -15.28 -8.42
N LEU A 322 15.84 -15.89 -9.56
CA LEU A 322 15.91 -15.25 -10.88
C LEU A 322 14.94 -14.06 -10.99
N ALA A 323 13.72 -14.24 -10.51
CA ALA A 323 12.74 -13.17 -10.49
C ALA A 323 13.07 -12.08 -9.44
N GLY A 324 13.87 -12.38 -8.41
CA GLY A 324 14.11 -11.48 -7.28
C GLY A 324 12.85 -11.24 -6.46
N HIS A 325 12.12 -12.32 -6.13
CA HIS A 325 10.98 -12.27 -5.23
C HIS A 325 11.44 -12.42 -3.78
N LYS A 326 11.12 -11.45 -2.93
CA LYS A 326 11.47 -11.48 -1.50
C LYS A 326 10.77 -12.63 -0.76
N ASP A 327 9.53 -12.95 -1.14
CA ASP A 327 8.72 -14.00 -0.52
C ASP A 327 8.37 -15.05 -1.58
N ILE A 328 8.59 -16.32 -1.25
CA ILE A 328 8.27 -17.47 -2.10
C ILE A 328 6.78 -17.50 -2.49
N LYS A 329 5.90 -16.96 -1.66
CA LYS A 329 4.47 -16.84 -1.95
C LYS A 329 4.18 -16.11 -3.26
N MET A 330 5.06 -15.18 -3.66
CA MET A 330 4.95 -14.49 -4.94
C MET A 330 5.21 -15.42 -6.13
N THR A 331 6.08 -16.42 -5.95
CA THR A 331 6.43 -17.41 -6.98
C THR A 331 5.46 -18.59 -6.99
N VAL A 332 4.98 -19.04 -5.84
CA VAL A 332 4.00 -20.14 -5.72
C VAL A 332 2.72 -19.89 -6.52
N ARG A 333 2.37 -18.63 -6.78
CA ARG A 333 1.24 -18.26 -7.67
C ARG A 333 1.35 -18.85 -9.08
N TYR A 334 2.55 -19.16 -9.54
CA TYR A 334 2.83 -19.74 -10.86
C TYR A 334 2.93 -21.28 -10.83
N ALA A 335 2.89 -21.89 -9.65
CA ALA A 335 3.10 -23.33 -9.48
C ALA A 335 2.12 -24.20 -10.30
N HIS A 336 0.90 -23.68 -10.54
CA HIS A 336 -0.11 -24.36 -11.35
C HIS A 336 0.25 -24.49 -12.85
N LEU A 337 1.25 -23.73 -13.31
CA LEU A 337 1.77 -23.79 -14.69
C LEU A 337 2.88 -24.83 -14.86
N ALA A 338 3.40 -25.37 -13.74
CA ALA A 338 4.41 -26.42 -13.81
C ALA A 338 3.85 -27.67 -14.50
N PRO A 339 4.65 -28.35 -15.34
CA PRO A 339 4.29 -29.67 -15.87
C PRO A 339 3.95 -30.63 -14.73
N ALA A 340 3.15 -31.67 -15.03
CA ALA A 340 2.75 -32.64 -14.02
C ALA A 340 3.93 -33.53 -13.59
N HIS A 341 4.79 -32.98 -12.71
CA HIS A 341 6.03 -33.63 -12.25
C HIS A 341 5.82 -34.67 -11.14
N LYS A 342 4.59 -34.82 -10.61
CA LYS A 342 4.37 -35.71 -9.44
C LYS A 342 4.78 -37.15 -9.72
N LEU A 343 4.39 -37.68 -10.87
CA LEU A 343 4.74 -39.04 -11.26
C LEU A 343 6.27 -39.15 -11.52
N ALA A 344 6.82 -38.27 -12.33
CA ALA A 344 8.24 -38.22 -12.62
C ALA A 344 9.11 -38.04 -11.35
N ALA A 345 8.63 -37.30 -10.37
CA ALA A 345 9.34 -37.12 -9.10
C ALA A 345 9.34 -38.42 -8.25
N VAL A 346 8.24 -39.16 -8.27
CA VAL A 346 8.16 -40.47 -7.59
C VAL A 346 9.02 -41.50 -8.32
N ASP A 347 9.03 -41.51 -9.66
CA ASP A 347 9.86 -42.39 -10.46
C ASP A 347 11.36 -42.14 -10.21
N ARG A 348 11.79 -40.88 -10.14
CA ARG A 348 13.17 -40.51 -9.75
C ARG A 348 13.55 -41.02 -8.36
N LEU A 349 12.63 -41.03 -7.41
CA LEU A 349 12.90 -41.62 -6.08
C LEU A 349 13.18 -43.13 -6.19
N ALA A 350 12.43 -43.82 -7.06
CA ALA A 350 12.64 -45.24 -7.30
C ALA A 350 13.99 -45.52 -8.00
N GLU A 351 14.38 -44.69 -8.98
CA GLU A 351 15.67 -44.75 -9.64
C GLU A 351 16.82 -44.49 -8.67
N TYR A 352 16.75 -43.45 -7.86
CA TYR A 352 17.76 -43.10 -6.85
C TYR A 352 17.99 -44.25 -5.86
N ARG A 353 16.93 -44.96 -5.42
CA ARG A 353 17.06 -46.11 -4.53
C ARG A 353 17.82 -47.23 -5.21
N LYS A 354 17.51 -47.58 -6.46
CA LYS A 354 18.22 -48.60 -7.23
C LYS A 354 19.72 -48.27 -7.41
N GLU A 355 20.03 -47.00 -7.66
CA GLU A 355 21.43 -46.56 -7.78
C GLU A 355 22.19 -46.77 -6.45
N GLN A 356 21.59 -46.45 -5.32
CA GLN A 356 22.20 -46.62 -4.00
C GLN A 356 22.37 -48.10 -3.64
N GLU A 357 21.39 -48.95 -4.00
CA GLU A 357 21.44 -50.41 -3.76
C GLU A 357 22.51 -51.08 -4.63
N THR A 358 22.80 -50.50 -5.84
CA THR A 358 23.84 -51.04 -6.75
C THR A 358 25.25 -50.55 -6.37
N ALA A 359 25.36 -49.44 -5.63
CA ALA A 359 26.62 -48.85 -5.18
C ALA A 359 27.07 -49.37 -3.77
N ALA A 360 26.23 -50.09 -3.04
CA ALA A 360 26.51 -50.69 -1.75
C ALA A 360 26.90 -52.17 -1.87
#